data_0bf41eab6a803d82ef31f6f273ba0afb
#
_entry.id   0bf41eab6a803d82ef31f6f273ba0afb
#
_cell.length_a   1.000
_cell.length_b   1.000
_cell.length_c   1.000
_cell.angle_alpha   90.00
_cell.angle_beta   90.00
_cell.angle_gamma   90.00
#
_symmetry.space_group_name_H-M   'P 1'
#
loop_
_entity.id
_entity.type
_entity.pdbx_description
1 polymer ?
#
loop_
_entity_poly.entity_id
_entity_poly.type
_entity_poly.pdbx_seq_one_letter_code
_entity_poly.pdbx_strand_id
1 'polypeptide(L)'
;MDNCLAKNKKKIINIINENNFSFEDTIIIIRTFLIKSKRLLKLVNDYELNQNLESVVSIHKPPIFWKEKDLVKKQIKNWTINNTLNLINDLNKIEILIKKNSQNALNILFDFIINTSKPNNSI
;
A
#
# COMPACT_ATOMS: atom_id res chain seq x y z
N MET A 1 -5.55 -2.08 2.78
CA MET A 1 -4.27 -1.43 2.52
C MET A 1 -3.09 -2.38 2.60
N ASP A 2 -2.89 -3.03 3.73
CA ASP A 2 -1.75 -3.93 3.89
C ASP A 2 -1.79 -5.11 2.91
N ASN A 3 -2.96 -5.65 2.64
CA ASN A 3 -3.13 -6.73 1.66
C ASN A 3 -2.81 -6.27 0.23
N CYS A 4 -3.13 -5.02 -0.11
CA CYS A 4 -2.77 -4.46 -1.40
C CYS A 4 -1.25 -4.36 -1.56
N LEU A 5 -0.57 -3.84 -0.55
CA LEU A 5 0.88 -3.73 -0.56
C LEU A 5 1.56 -5.10 -0.54
N ALA A 6 0.92 -6.11 0.02
CA ALA A 6 1.39 -7.50 -0.04
C ALA A 6 1.00 -8.20 -1.36
N LYS A 7 0.26 -7.50 -2.25
CA LYS A 7 -0.22 -7.99 -3.54
C LYS A 7 -1.15 -9.20 -3.42
N ASN A 8 -2.05 -9.16 -2.43
CA ASN A 8 -3.03 -10.19 -2.16
C ASN A 8 -4.39 -9.79 -2.74
N LYS A 9 -4.55 -10.00 -4.05
CA LYS A 9 -5.71 -9.53 -4.81
C LYS A 9 -7.03 -10.10 -4.30
N LYS A 10 -7.09 -11.38 -3.95
CA LYS A 10 -8.33 -12.03 -3.52
C LYS A 10 -8.89 -11.39 -2.25
N LYS A 11 -8.05 -11.16 -1.26
CA LYS A 11 -8.47 -10.53 -0.01
C LYS A 11 -8.93 -9.11 -0.21
N ILE A 12 -8.26 -8.37 -1.12
CA ILE A 12 -8.63 -7.00 -1.43
C ILE A 12 -10.02 -6.94 -2.03
N ILE A 13 -10.31 -7.79 -3.00
CA ILE A 13 -11.62 -7.83 -3.66
C ILE A 13 -12.71 -8.15 -2.64
N ASN A 14 -12.47 -9.08 -1.73
CA ASN A 14 -13.44 -9.43 -0.68
C ASN A 14 -13.71 -8.26 0.25
N ILE A 15 -12.68 -7.55 0.67
CA ILE A 15 -12.81 -6.37 1.52
C ILE A 15 -13.63 -5.28 0.84
N ILE A 16 -13.36 -5.03 -0.43
CA ILE A 16 -14.08 -4.02 -1.22
C ILE A 16 -15.55 -4.38 -1.36
N ASN A 17 -15.86 -5.65 -1.66
CA ASN A 17 -17.22 -6.09 -1.89
C ASN A 17 -18.09 -6.11 -0.63
N GLU A 18 -17.49 -6.25 0.54
CA GLU A 18 -18.20 -6.29 1.82
C GLU A 18 -18.57 -4.92 2.36
N ASN A 19 -18.02 -3.84 1.82
CA ASN A 19 -18.15 -2.51 2.37
C ASN A 19 -18.77 -1.53 1.36
N ASN A 20 -19.56 -0.59 1.88
CA ASN A 20 -20.05 0.56 1.13
C ASN A 20 -19.22 1.77 1.55
N PHE A 21 -18.50 2.36 0.59
CA PHE A 21 -17.60 3.47 0.86
C PHE A 21 -18.21 4.79 0.42
N SER A 22 -18.18 5.79 1.32
CA SER A 22 -18.50 7.18 1.00
C SER A 22 -17.27 7.87 0.38
N PHE A 23 -17.46 9.11 -0.08
CA PHE A 23 -16.34 9.92 -0.56
C PHE A 23 -15.30 10.13 0.54
N GLU A 24 -15.74 10.44 1.77
CA GLU A 24 -14.86 10.64 2.91
C GLU A 24 -14.06 9.38 3.22
N ASP A 25 -14.69 8.22 3.13
CA ASP A 25 -14.02 6.94 3.32
C ASP A 25 -12.92 6.76 2.26
N THR A 26 -13.20 7.14 1.02
CA THR A 26 -12.23 7.06 -0.07
C THR A 26 -10.99 7.89 0.22
N ILE A 27 -11.17 9.10 0.72
CA ILE A 27 -10.06 9.99 1.09
C ILE A 27 -9.24 9.40 2.23
N ILE A 28 -9.91 8.86 3.25
CA ILE A 28 -9.24 8.23 4.38
C ILE A 28 -8.40 7.03 3.91
N ILE A 29 -8.94 6.22 3.01
CA ILE A 29 -8.23 5.07 2.46
C ILE A 29 -6.97 5.52 1.72
N ILE A 30 -7.06 6.54 0.88
CA ILE A 30 -5.90 7.05 0.14
C ILE A 30 -4.82 7.57 1.09
N ARG A 31 -5.21 8.32 2.11
CA ARG A 31 -4.26 8.87 3.08
C ARG A 31 -3.58 7.76 3.89
N THR A 32 -4.35 6.76 4.30
CA THR A 32 -3.81 5.59 4.99
C THR A 32 -2.82 4.85 4.10
N PHE A 33 -3.17 4.69 2.83
CA PHE A 33 -2.29 4.05 1.86
C PHE A 33 -0.97 4.82 1.70
N LEU A 34 -1.03 6.15 1.65
CA LEU A 34 0.16 6.99 1.59
C LEU A 34 1.07 6.81 2.80
N ILE A 35 0.48 6.81 4.00
CA ILE A 35 1.24 6.62 5.25
C ILE A 35 1.94 5.27 5.24
N LYS A 36 1.22 4.20 4.86
CA LYS A 36 1.78 2.85 4.82
C LYS A 36 2.82 2.69 3.71
N SER A 37 2.65 3.40 2.60
CA SER A 37 3.63 3.38 1.50
C SER A 37 4.93 4.08 1.88
N LYS A 38 4.83 5.17 2.62
CA LYS A 38 6.02 5.87 3.14
C LYS A 38 6.75 5.02 4.17
N ARG A 39 6.01 4.31 5.03
CA ARG A 39 6.60 3.33 5.94
C ARG A 39 7.32 2.23 5.17
N LEU A 40 6.66 1.72 4.13
CA LEU A 40 7.24 0.68 3.28
C LEU A 40 8.54 1.15 2.61
N LEU A 41 8.56 2.38 2.11
CA LEU A 41 9.76 2.95 1.50
C LEU A 41 10.94 2.93 2.46
N LYS A 42 10.73 3.34 3.69
CA LYS A 42 11.77 3.31 4.73
C LYS A 42 12.23 1.88 5.00
N LEU A 43 11.28 0.95 5.13
CA LEU A 43 11.60 -0.45 5.42
C LEU A 43 12.37 -1.11 4.28
N VAL A 44 11.97 -0.87 3.03
CA VAL A 44 12.66 -1.40 1.86
C VAL A 44 14.07 -0.85 1.77
N ASN A 45 14.24 0.45 2.04
CA ASN A 45 15.54 1.08 2.06
C ASN A 45 16.43 0.49 3.15
N ASP A 46 15.91 0.32 4.36
CA ASP A 46 16.65 -0.29 5.46
C ASP A 46 17.04 -1.73 5.16
N TYR A 47 16.15 -2.47 4.49
CA TYR A 47 16.42 -3.85 4.10
C TYR A 47 17.54 -3.94 3.06
N GLU A 48 17.59 -3.03 2.12
CA GLU A 48 18.69 -3.01 1.14
C GLU A 48 20.04 -2.76 1.79
N LEU A 49 20.06 -1.97 2.86
CA LEU A 49 21.29 -1.69 3.60
C LEU A 49 21.71 -2.81 4.54
N ASN A 50 20.75 -3.44 5.21
CA ASN A 50 21.00 -4.43 6.26
C ASN A 50 20.85 -5.88 5.79
N GLN A 51 19.94 -6.14 4.86
CA GLN A 51 19.63 -7.46 4.30
C GLN A 51 19.20 -8.51 5.34
N ASN A 52 18.78 -8.07 6.51
CA ASN A 52 18.22 -8.92 7.57
C ASN A 52 16.78 -8.49 7.84
N LEU A 53 15.84 -9.24 7.26
CA LEU A 53 14.42 -8.89 7.31
C LEU A 53 13.88 -8.83 8.74
N GLU A 54 14.26 -9.78 9.59
CA GLU A 54 13.86 -9.78 11.00
C GLU A 54 14.35 -8.53 11.73
N SER A 55 15.60 -8.18 11.54
CA SER A 55 16.19 -7.00 12.18
C SER A 55 15.51 -5.72 11.72
N VAL A 56 15.30 -5.57 10.41
CA VAL A 56 14.67 -4.37 9.85
C VAL A 56 13.28 -4.16 10.43
N VAL A 57 12.48 -5.21 10.51
CA VAL A 57 11.11 -5.12 11.03
C VAL A 57 11.13 -4.88 12.54
N SER A 58 12.06 -5.51 13.26
CA SER A 58 12.10 -5.42 14.72
C SER A 58 12.57 -4.06 15.26
N ILE A 59 13.49 -3.40 14.54
CA ILE A 59 14.05 -2.11 14.98
C ILE A 59 13.34 -0.90 14.41
N HIS A 60 12.38 -1.09 13.53
CA HIS A 60 11.64 0.02 12.92
C HIS A 60 10.92 0.86 13.98
N LYS A 61 10.95 2.18 13.79
CA LYS A 61 10.24 3.11 14.68
C LYS A 61 9.38 4.07 13.87
N PRO A 62 8.11 4.26 14.29
CA PRO A 62 7.46 3.63 15.46
C PRO A 62 7.36 2.11 15.32
N PRO A 63 7.29 1.35 16.43
CA PRO A 63 7.28 -0.10 16.38
C PRO A 63 6.12 -0.64 15.54
N ILE A 64 6.39 -1.69 14.77
CA ILE A 64 5.37 -2.37 13.98
C ILE A 64 4.59 -3.30 14.91
N PHE A 65 3.26 -3.21 14.84
CA PHE A 65 2.38 -4.08 15.64
C PHE A 65 2.72 -5.55 15.34
N TRP A 66 2.88 -6.36 16.38
CA TRP A 66 3.39 -7.72 16.21
C TRP A 66 2.54 -8.59 15.28
N LYS A 67 1.23 -8.38 15.24
CA LYS A 67 0.32 -9.12 14.34
C LYS A 67 0.52 -8.75 12.87
N GLU A 68 1.11 -7.60 12.59
CA GLU A 68 1.36 -7.13 11.23
C GLU A 68 2.74 -7.54 10.71
N LYS A 69 3.63 -8.04 11.57
CA LYS A 69 5.03 -8.27 11.17
C LYS A 69 5.19 -9.19 9.98
N ASP A 70 4.46 -10.29 9.93
CA ASP A 70 4.57 -11.23 8.81
C ASP A 70 4.09 -10.61 7.51
N LEU A 71 2.99 -9.85 7.55
CA LEU A 71 2.48 -9.15 6.39
C LEU A 71 3.46 -8.09 5.90
N VAL A 72 4.04 -7.34 6.82
CA VAL A 72 5.03 -6.31 6.49
C VAL A 72 6.29 -6.92 5.87
N LYS A 73 6.75 -8.06 6.37
CA LYS A 73 7.87 -8.78 5.75
C LYS A 73 7.57 -9.18 4.31
N LYS A 74 6.34 -9.62 4.05
CA LYS A 74 5.90 -9.97 2.70
C LYS A 74 5.88 -8.73 1.80
N GLN A 75 5.43 -7.60 2.31
CA GLN A 75 5.46 -6.33 1.58
C GLN A 75 6.88 -5.96 1.18
N ILE A 76 7.83 -6.03 2.11
CA ILE A 76 9.23 -5.68 1.84
C ILE A 76 9.80 -6.56 0.73
N LYS A 77 9.47 -7.85 0.71
CA LYS A 77 9.94 -8.76 -0.34
C LYS A 77 9.34 -8.46 -1.70
N ASN A 78 8.12 -7.91 -1.75
CA ASN A 78 7.41 -7.67 -3.00
C ASN A 78 7.72 -6.32 -3.64
N TRP A 79 8.36 -5.41 -2.92
CA TRP A 79 8.55 -4.04 -3.36
C TRP A 79 10.01 -3.62 -3.38
N THR A 80 10.39 -2.85 -4.39
CA THR A 80 11.70 -2.20 -4.49
C THR A 80 11.57 -0.73 -4.11
N ILE A 81 12.70 -0.05 -3.92
CA ILE A 81 12.71 1.40 -3.67
C ILE A 81 12.04 2.15 -4.82
N ASN A 82 12.40 1.83 -6.05
CA ASN A 82 11.85 2.53 -7.22
C ASN A 82 10.35 2.30 -7.36
N ASN A 83 9.89 1.07 -7.19
CA ASN A 83 8.46 0.76 -7.27
C ASN A 83 7.68 1.45 -6.17
N THR A 84 8.26 1.55 -4.98
CA THR A 84 7.61 2.22 -3.85
C THR A 84 7.53 3.73 -4.06
N LEU A 85 8.58 4.34 -4.59
CA LEU A 85 8.56 5.77 -4.95
C LEU A 85 7.51 6.05 -6.03
N ASN A 86 7.41 5.20 -7.03
CA ASN A 86 6.39 5.33 -8.07
C ASN A 86 4.99 5.20 -7.49
N LEU A 87 4.79 4.26 -6.56
CA LEU A 87 3.51 4.10 -5.87
C LEU A 87 3.13 5.37 -5.11
N ILE A 88 4.05 5.97 -4.39
CA ILE A 88 3.79 7.20 -3.63
C ILE A 88 3.40 8.34 -4.58
N ASN A 89 4.12 8.49 -5.68
CA ASN A 89 3.79 9.50 -6.69
C ASN A 89 2.40 9.28 -7.29
N ASP A 90 2.07 8.02 -7.61
CA ASP A 90 0.78 7.67 -8.16
C ASP A 90 -0.35 7.92 -7.16
N LEU A 91 -0.12 7.63 -5.88
CA LEU A 91 -1.10 7.90 -4.81
C LEU A 91 -1.37 9.39 -4.68
N ASN A 92 -0.34 10.22 -4.77
CA ASN A 92 -0.53 11.67 -4.73
C ASN A 92 -1.37 12.16 -5.92
N LYS A 93 -1.13 11.63 -7.10
CA LYS A 93 -1.93 11.95 -8.29
C LYS A 93 -3.37 11.48 -8.17
N ILE A 94 -3.57 10.29 -7.66
CA ILE A 94 -4.90 9.70 -7.46
C ILE A 94 -5.68 10.50 -6.42
N GLU A 95 -5.05 10.96 -5.35
CA GLU A 95 -5.74 11.79 -4.36
C GLU A 95 -6.27 13.07 -5.00
N ILE A 96 -5.47 13.74 -5.82
CA ILE A 96 -5.90 14.95 -6.54
C ILE A 96 -7.04 14.63 -7.49
N LEU A 97 -6.93 13.55 -8.24
CA LEU A 97 -7.96 13.13 -9.20
C LEU A 97 -9.30 12.83 -8.51
N ILE A 98 -9.25 12.13 -7.39
CA ILE A 98 -10.44 11.79 -6.59
C ILE A 98 -11.12 13.06 -6.08
N LYS A 99 -10.34 14.02 -5.57
CA LYS A 99 -10.90 15.27 -5.06
C LYS A 99 -11.56 16.10 -6.16
N LYS A 100 -11.07 16.01 -7.39
CA LYS A 100 -11.67 16.71 -8.53
C LYS A 100 -12.88 15.98 -9.12
N ASN A 101 -13.02 14.70 -8.86
CA ASN A 101 -14.06 13.85 -9.45
C ASN A 101 -14.75 13.02 -8.37
N SER A 102 -15.36 13.70 -7.40
CA SER A 102 -15.94 13.04 -6.22
C SER A 102 -16.98 11.98 -6.55
N GLN A 103 -17.73 12.16 -7.65
CA GLN A 103 -18.73 11.18 -8.05
C GLN A 103 -18.15 9.86 -8.53
N ASN A 104 -16.92 9.89 -9.04
CA ASN A 104 -16.22 8.70 -9.53
C ASN A 104 -15.11 8.24 -8.60
N ALA A 105 -15.03 8.81 -7.40
CA ALA A 105 -13.93 8.56 -6.47
C ALA A 105 -13.72 7.07 -6.18
N LEU A 106 -14.80 6.34 -5.94
CA LEU A 106 -14.72 4.93 -5.59
C LEU A 106 -14.20 4.10 -6.76
N ASN A 107 -14.65 4.38 -7.98
CA ASN A 107 -14.19 3.68 -9.17
C ASN A 107 -12.72 3.93 -9.44
N ILE A 108 -12.27 5.17 -9.26
CA ILE A 108 -10.86 5.54 -9.41
C ILE A 108 -10.01 4.78 -8.40
N LEU A 109 -10.46 4.74 -7.15
CA LEU A 109 -9.76 4.01 -6.09
C LEU A 109 -9.71 2.51 -6.37
N PHE A 110 -10.82 1.91 -6.81
CA PHE A 110 -10.88 0.48 -7.13
C PHE A 110 -9.88 0.11 -8.22
N ASP A 111 -9.89 0.85 -9.32
CA ASP A 111 -8.97 0.59 -10.42
C ASP A 111 -7.52 0.66 -9.95
N PHE A 112 -7.21 1.66 -9.15
CA PHE A 112 -5.87 1.83 -8.62
C PHE A 112 -5.45 0.67 -7.71
N ILE A 113 -6.31 0.26 -6.79
CA ILE A 113 -6.01 -0.82 -5.84
C ILE A 113 -5.81 -2.14 -6.58
N ILE A 114 -6.70 -2.45 -7.54
CA ILE A 114 -6.61 -3.69 -8.29
C ILE A 114 -5.31 -3.73 -9.11
N ASN A 115 -4.96 -2.63 -9.76
CA ASN A 115 -3.74 -2.55 -10.54
C ASN A 115 -2.49 -2.67 -9.65
N THR A 116 -2.51 -2.06 -8.48
CA THR A 116 -1.40 -2.13 -7.53
C THR A 116 -1.21 -3.55 -6.98
N SER A 117 -2.30 -4.32 -6.84
CA SER A 117 -2.23 -5.67 -6.29
C SER A 117 -1.80 -6.74 -7.30
N LYS A 118 -1.60 -6.38 -8.57
CA LYS A 118 -1.11 -7.33 -9.57
C LYS A 118 0.33 -7.71 -9.29
N PRO A 119 0.72 -8.97 -9.52
CA PRO A 119 2.11 -9.39 -9.36
C PRO A 119 3.06 -8.60 -10.25
N ASN A 120 4.29 -8.38 -9.77
CA ASN A 120 5.32 -7.65 -10.51
C ASN A 120 6.13 -8.54 -11.45
N ASN A 121 5.57 -9.62 -11.92
CA ASN A 121 6.27 -10.56 -12.79
C ASN A 121 6.09 -10.28 -14.28
N SER A 122 5.41 -9.25 -14.62
CA SER A 122 5.04 -8.90 -16.00
C SER A 122 6.02 -7.95 -16.66
N ILE A 123 7.14 -7.74 -16.06
CA ILE A 123 8.12 -6.80 -16.57
C ILE A 123 8.90 -7.35 -17.74
#